data_a60ce35e2263572a59b2b8fbd79b0793
#
_entry.id   a60ce35e2263572a59b2b8fbd79b0793
#
_cell.length_a   1.000
_cell.length_b   1.000
_cell.length_c   1.000
_cell.angle_alpha   90.00
_cell.angle_beta   90.00
_cell.angle_gamma   90.00
#
_symmetry.space_group_name_H-M   'P 1'
#
loop_
_entity.id
_entity.type
_entity.pdbx_description
1 polymer ?
#
loop_
_entity_poly.entity_id
_entity_poly.type
_entity_poly.pdbx_seq_one_letter_code
_entity_poly.pdbx_strand_id
1 'polypeptide(L)'
;QKETYRSGIHTLPPIEADARGPAEMVESVRRNLAGIVADGKIPVMLGGEHSISFGAVQAMKEVYPDISVLQLDAHADLRETYQGTPYSHASVARRIAEICPLVQAGIRSMSVEEAEFLREGRVRSHGADLILDKGKSLDSICRGLQGDVYLTLDIDVLDPAFMPSTGTP
;
A
#
# COMPACT_ATOMS: atom_id res chain seq x y z
N GLN A 1 -16.62 -20.10 -12.79
CA GLN A 1 -15.78 -19.04 -13.37
C GLN A 1 -16.41 -18.31 -14.55
N LYS A 2 -17.66 -18.57 -14.91
CA LYS A 2 -18.29 -17.98 -16.10
C LYS A 2 -18.92 -16.60 -15.83
N GLU A 3 -18.84 -16.06 -14.62
CA GLU A 3 -19.68 -14.92 -14.22
C GLU A 3 -18.92 -13.67 -13.77
N THR A 4 -17.63 -13.76 -13.46
CA THR A 4 -16.84 -12.62 -12.97
C THR A 4 -16.76 -11.46 -13.98
N TYR A 5 -16.72 -11.76 -15.28
CA TYR A 5 -16.70 -10.71 -16.31
C TYR A 5 -18.04 -9.95 -16.44
N ARG A 6 -19.14 -10.50 -15.93
CA ARG A 6 -20.46 -9.83 -15.94
C ARG A 6 -20.53 -8.65 -14.99
N SER A 7 -19.63 -8.60 -13.99
CA SER A 7 -19.52 -7.45 -13.10
C SER A 7 -18.94 -6.20 -13.79
N GLY A 8 -18.43 -6.37 -15.02
CA GLY A 8 -17.85 -5.29 -15.82
C GLY A 8 -16.44 -4.94 -15.34
N ILE A 9 -15.41 -5.50 -15.99
CA ILE A 9 -14.02 -5.11 -15.80
C ILE A 9 -13.63 -4.24 -16.99
N HIS A 10 -13.17 -3.02 -16.71
CA HIS A 10 -12.67 -2.10 -17.72
C HIS A 10 -11.18 -1.86 -17.48
N THR A 11 -10.35 -2.19 -18.47
CA THR A 11 -8.91 -1.96 -18.42
C THR A 11 -8.59 -0.64 -19.13
N LEU A 12 -8.00 0.28 -18.41
CA LEU A 12 -7.54 1.55 -18.93
C LEU A 12 -6.13 1.41 -19.55
N PRO A 13 -5.75 2.31 -20.45
CA PRO A 13 -4.35 2.42 -20.87
C PRO A 13 -3.42 2.65 -19.67
N PRO A 14 -2.15 2.23 -19.76
CA PRO A 14 -1.19 2.51 -18.70
C PRO A 14 -1.01 4.02 -18.52
N ILE A 15 -0.79 4.44 -17.27
CA ILE A 15 -0.36 5.78 -16.96
C ILE A 15 1.11 5.89 -17.38
N GLU A 16 1.42 6.83 -18.25
CA GLU A 16 2.80 7.04 -18.69
C GLU A 16 3.67 7.56 -17.54
N ALA A 17 4.91 7.10 -17.51
CA ALA A 17 5.86 7.53 -16.50
C ALA A 17 6.16 9.04 -16.66
N ASP A 18 6.11 9.77 -15.55
CA ASP A 18 6.43 11.19 -15.56
C ASP A 18 7.93 11.41 -15.36
N ALA A 19 8.60 11.87 -16.42
CA ALA A 19 10.05 12.09 -16.41
C ALA A 19 10.51 13.26 -15.51
N ARG A 20 9.57 14.04 -14.97
CA ARG A 20 9.90 15.16 -14.07
C ARG A 20 10.31 14.68 -12.68
N GLY A 21 9.81 13.52 -12.25
CA GLY A 21 10.23 12.92 -11.01
C GLY A 21 9.11 12.15 -10.27
N PRO A 22 9.45 11.53 -9.11
CA PRO A 22 8.51 10.69 -8.38
C PRO A 22 7.32 11.47 -7.79
N ALA A 23 7.49 12.72 -7.39
CA ALA A 23 6.39 13.54 -6.88
C ALA A 23 5.32 13.77 -7.95
N GLU A 24 5.76 14.09 -9.18
CA GLU A 24 4.89 14.30 -10.33
C GLU A 24 4.21 13.01 -10.77
N MET A 25 4.90 11.86 -10.63
CA MET A 25 4.31 10.55 -10.90
C MET A 25 3.19 10.22 -9.89
N VAL A 26 3.43 10.44 -8.60
CA VAL A 26 2.42 10.28 -7.55
C VAL A 26 1.19 11.16 -7.83
N GLU A 27 1.40 12.42 -8.20
CA GLU A 27 0.30 13.33 -8.54
C GLU A 27 -0.43 12.90 -9.83
N SER A 28 0.29 12.35 -10.80
CA SER A 28 -0.31 11.80 -12.02
C SER A 28 -1.23 10.62 -11.68
N VAL A 29 -0.80 9.71 -10.82
CA VAL A 29 -1.63 8.60 -10.32
C VAL A 29 -2.86 9.13 -9.61
N ARG A 30 -2.71 10.08 -8.68
CA ARG A 30 -3.84 10.69 -7.95
C ARG A 30 -4.90 11.22 -8.91
N ARG A 31 -4.50 12.02 -9.91
CA ARG A 31 -5.42 12.61 -10.88
C ARG A 31 -6.15 11.57 -11.73
N ASN A 32 -5.44 10.52 -12.18
CA ASN A 32 -6.06 9.47 -12.98
C ASN A 32 -7.08 8.66 -12.18
N LEU A 33 -6.83 8.41 -10.89
CA LEU A 33 -7.75 7.65 -10.05
C LEU A 33 -8.94 8.50 -9.55
N ALA A 34 -8.77 9.78 -9.35
CA ALA A 34 -9.82 10.66 -8.80
C ALA A 34 -11.14 10.56 -9.59
N GLY A 35 -11.09 10.57 -10.92
CA GLY A 35 -12.27 10.41 -11.76
C GLY A 35 -12.95 9.05 -11.62
N ILE A 36 -12.16 7.98 -11.54
CA ILE A 36 -12.65 6.60 -11.39
C ILE A 36 -13.38 6.44 -10.06
N VAL A 37 -12.79 6.97 -9.00
CA VAL A 37 -13.36 6.92 -7.65
C VAL A 37 -14.61 7.77 -7.54
N ALA A 38 -14.61 8.98 -8.10
CA ALA A 38 -15.77 9.86 -8.14
C ALA A 38 -16.97 9.25 -8.88
N ASP A 39 -16.72 8.40 -9.89
CA ASP A 39 -17.74 7.64 -10.60
C ASP A 39 -18.25 6.40 -9.81
N GLY A 40 -17.83 6.23 -8.56
CA GLY A 40 -18.23 5.11 -7.71
C GLY A 40 -17.68 3.74 -8.19
N LYS A 41 -16.60 3.74 -8.94
CA LYS A 41 -15.94 2.51 -9.39
C LYS A 41 -14.86 2.08 -8.41
N ILE A 42 -14.60 0.78 -8.37
CA ILE A 42 -13.50 0.20 -7.58
C ILE A 42 -12.25 0.19 -8.46
N PRO A 43 -11.24 1.03 -8.18
CA PRO A 43 -9.99 1.00 -8.94
C PRO A 43 -9.16 -0.20 -8.52
N VAL A 44 -8.56 -0.87 -9.50
CA VAL A 44 -7.50 -1.87 -9.29
C VAL A 44 -6.28 -1.39 -10.04
N MET A 45 -5.26 -1.00 -9.30
CA MET A 45 -4.01 -0.53 -9.86
C MET A 45 -3.02 -1.68 -9.94
N LEU A 46 -2.54 -1.95 -11.15
CA LEU A 46 -1.42 -2.87 -11.39
C LEU A 46 -0.21 -2.01 -11.71
N GLY A 47 0.76 -2.08 -10.88
CA GLY A 47 1.81 -1.14 -11.07
C GLY A 47 3.18 -1.63 -10.74
N GLY A 48 4.11 -0.77 -10.97
CA GLY A 48 5.52 -0.88 -10.82
C GLY A 48 5.96 -0.69 -9.37
N GLU A 49 6.61 0.42 -9.10
CA GLU A 49 7.25 0.70 -7.83
C GLU A 49 6.21 1.19 -6.80
N HIS A 50 6.42 0.87 -5.51
CA HIS A 50 5.40 0.99 -4.46
C HIS A 50 4.92 2.41 -4.16
N SER A 51 5.71 3.46 -4.50
CA SER A 51 5.35 4.86 -4.24
C SER A 51 4.03 5.30 -4.88
N ILE A 52 3.60 4.64 -5.95
CA ILE A 52 2.34 4.93 -6.65
C ILE A 52 1.12 4.76 -5.74
N SER A 53 1.20 3.90 -4.72
CA SER A 53 0.11 3.68 -3.76
C SER A 53 -0.24 4.95 -2.98
N PHE A 54 0.71 5.87 -2.75
CA PHE A 54 0.41 7.13 -2.08
C PHE A 54 -0.54 8.01 -2.90
N GLY A 55 -0.33 8.13 -4.20
CA GLY A 55 -1.24 8.87 -5.08
C GLY A 55 -2.64 8.25 -5.13
N ALA A 56 -2.71 6.92 -5.13
CA ALA A 56 -3.99 6.21 -5.08
C ALA A 56 -4.74 6.46 -3.76
N VAL A 57 -4.06 6.37 -2.62
CA VAL A 57 -4.65 6.65 -1.30
C VAL A 57 -5.12 8.08 -1.19
N GLN A 58 -4.38 9.06 -1.73
CA GLN A 58 -4.81 10.45 -1.77
C GLN A 58 -6.14 10.61 -2.53
N ALA A 59 -6.26 10.01 -3.72
CA ALA A 59 -7.49 10.06 -4.52
C ALA A 59 -8.67 9.37 -3.80
N MET A 60 -8.43 8.22 -3.18
CA MET A 60 -9.45 7.50 -2.43
C MET A 60 -9.93 8.32 -1.23
N LYS A 61 -9.04 8.98 -0.50
CA LYS A 61 -9.36 9.77 0.69
C LYS A 61 -10.24 10.99 0.38
N GLU A 62 -10.19 11.53 -0.82
CA GLU A 62 -11.07 12.63 -1.24
C GLU A 62 -12.57 12.23 -1.23
N VAL A 63 -12.87 10.94 -1.46
CA VAL A 63 -14.24 10.41 -1.50
C VAL A 63 -14.58 9.63 -0.22
N TYR A 64 -13.58 8.96 0.37
CA TYR A 64 -13.69 8.14 1.58
C TYR A 64 -12.84 8.73 2.71
N PRO A 65 -13.31 9.76 3.43
CA PRO A 65 -12.50 10.49 4.40
C PRO A 65 -12.00 9.63 5.58
N ASP A 66 -12.75 8.57 5.92
CA ASP A 66 -12.43 7.63 7.01
C ASP A 66 -11.70 6.38 6.53
N ILE A 67 -11.11 6.42 5.32
CA ILE A 67 -10.37 5.29 4.77
C ILE A 67 -9.18 4.91 5.65
N SER A 68 -8.96 3.62 5.80
CA SER A 68 -7.72 3.06 6.35
C SER A 68 -6.97 2.25 5.27
N VAL A 69 -5.69 2.01 5.50
CA VAL A 69 -4.85 1.25 4.58
C VAL A 69 -4.40 -0.05 5.22
N LEU A 70 -4.53 -1.14 4.49
CA LEU A 70 -3.87 -2.42 4.78
C LEU A 70 -2.74 -2.62 3.80
N GLN A 71 -1.51 -2.64 4.30
CA GLN A 71 -0.31 -2.97 3.52
C GLN A 71 0.10 -4.41 3.81
N LEU A 72 0.17 -5.21 2.76
CA LEU A 72 0.75 -6.56 2.77
C LEU A 72 2.11 -6.48 2.09
N ASP A 73 3.18 -6.67 2.86
CA ASP A 73 4.54 -6.35 2.44
C ASP A 73 5.58 -7.05 3.34
N ALA A 74 6.74 -7.35 2.78
CA ALA A 74 7.90 -7.75 3.57
C ALA A 74 8.61 -6.55 4.21
N HIS A 75 8.49 -5.37 3.60
CA HIS A 75 9.19 -4.15 3.99
C HIS A 75 8.27 -3.18 4.74
N ALA A 76 8.84 -2.42 5.69
CA ALA A 76 8.07 -1.43 6.43
C ALA A 76 7.76 -0.17 5.60
N ASP A 77 8.66 0.24 4.70
CA ASP A 77 8.51 1.41 3.81
C ASP A 77 8.22 2.73 4.55
N LEU A 78 8.80 2.85 5.76
CA LEU A 78 8.54 3.96 6.69
C LEU A 78 9.69 4.97 6.77
N ARG A 79 10.64 4.95 5.84
CA ARG A 79 11.74 5.92 5.81
C ARG A 79 11.20 7.33 5.60
N GLU A 80 11.84 8.32 6.21
CA GLU A 80 11.50 9.73 5.95
C GLU A 80 11.77 10.09 4.50
N THR A 81 12.95 9.73 4.02
CA THR A 81 13.37 9.89 2.62
C THR A 81 14.21 8.70 2.17
N TYR A 82 14.25 8.46 0.89
CA TYR A 82 15.14 7.48 0.28
C TYR A 82 15.65 8.02 -1.05
N GLN A 83 16.97 7.92 -1.28
CA GLN A 83 17.64 8.46 -2.48
C GLN A 83 17.30 9.93 -2.74
N GLY A 84 17.15 10.74 -1.70
CA GLY A 84 16.90 12.19 -1.81
C GLY A 84 15.45 12.60 -2.04
N THR A 85 14.50 11.67 -1.99
CA THR A 85 13.07 11.97 -2.16
C THR A 85 12.21 11.31 -1.07
N PRO A 86 11.14 11.97 -0.59
CA PRO A 86 10.12 11.34 0.25
C PRO A 86 9.10 10.50 -0.56
N TYR A 87 9.15 10.55 -1.88
CA TYR A 87 8.26 9.84 -2.80
C TYR A 87 8.95 8.63 -3.43
N SER A 88 9.31 7.67 -2.61
CA SER A 88 9.92 6.41 -3.05
C SER A 88 9.18 5.20 -2.47
N HIS A 89 9.44 4.01 -3.02
CA HIS A 89 8.94 2.76 -2.43
C HIS A 89 9.25 2.67 -0.93
N ALA A 90 10.47 2.97 -0.50
CA ALA A 90 10.90 2.85 0.90
C ALA A 90 10.29 3.92 1.84
N SER A 91 9.51 4.88 1.33
CA SER A 91 8.92 5.98 2.08
C SER A 91 7.38 6.06 1.93
N VAL A 92 6.80 5.21 1.10
CA VAL A 92 5.36 5.28 0.77
C VAL A 92 4.48 5.09 1.99
N ALA A 93 4.78 4.11 2.84
CA ALA A 93 4.02 3.82 4.03
C ALA A 93 4.08 4.97 5.06
N ARG A 94 5.22 5.66 5.15
CA ARG A 94 5.37 6.87 5.95
C ARG A 94 4.43 7.98 5.49
N ARG A 95 4.40 8.25 4.19
CA ARG A 95 3.49 9.26 3.59
C ARG A 95 2.02 8.89 3.80
N ILE A 96 1.68 7.62 3.66
CA ILE A 96 0.33 7.12 3.93
C ILE A 96 -0.05 7.32 5.40
N ALA A 97 0.82 6.97 6.34
CA ALA A 97 0.59 7.11 7.78
C ALA A 97 0.40 8.57 8.26
N GLU A 98 0.84 9.55 7.47
CA GLU A 98 0.62 10.97 7.75
C GLU A 98 -0.82 11.41 7.46
N ILE A 99 -1.54 10.69 6.59
CA ILE A 99 -2.86 11.11 6.13
C ILE A 99 -4.00 10.17 6.54
N CYS A 100 -3.73 8.90 6.86
CA CYS A 100 -4.77 7.96 7.28
C CYS A 100 -4.19 6.84 8.17
N PRO A 101 -5.04 6.09 8.90
CA PRO A 101 -4.63 4.91 9.65
C PRO A 101 -4.01 3.85 8.73
N LEU A 102 -2.88 3.29 9.16
CA LEU A 102 -2.14 2.27 8.44
C LEU A 102 -1.95 1.03 9.31
N VAL A 103 -2.30 -0.12 8.73
CA VAL A 103 -2.01 -1.44 9.28
C VAL A 103 -1.11 -2.18 8.30
N GLN A 104 -0.02 -2.70 8.81
CA GLN A 104 0.94 -3.49 8.02
C GLN A 104 0.92 -4.95 8.46
N ALA A 105 1.09 -5.87 7.52
CA ALA A 105 1.17 -7.30 7.79
C ALA A 105 2.18 -7.99 6.87
N GLY A 106 3.03 -8.83 7.45
CA GLY A 106 4.07 -9.57 6.74
C GLY A 106 5.48 -8.98 6.92
N ILE A 107 5.61 -7.92 7.71
CA ILE A 107 6.85 -7.16 7.82
C ILE A 107 7.96 -8.01 8.44
N ARG A 108 9.09 -8.07 7.75
CA ARG A 108 10.31 -8.79 8.20
C ARG A 108 11.61 -8.08 7.82
N SER A 109 11.50 -6.93 7.14
CA SER A 109 12.64 -6.09 6.75
C SER A 109 12.32 -4.63 7.07
N MET A 110 13.16 -4.01 7.90
CA MET A 110 13.09 -2.59 8.23
C MET A 110 14.43 -2.06 8.72
N SER A 111 14.65 -0.77 8.57
CA SER A 111 15.81 -0.07 9.14
C SER A 111 15.58 0.30 10.62
N VAL A 112 16.65 0.73 11.30
CA VAL A 112 16.55 1.24 12.68
C VAL A 112 15.63 2.47 12.74
N GLU A 113 15.74 3.39 11.79
CA GLU A 113 14.90 4.58 11.67
C GLU A 113 13.41 4.22 11.59
N GLU A 114 13.07 3.23 10.78
CA GLU A 114 11.69 2.76 10.63
C GLU A 114 11.16 2.10 11.92
N ALA A 115 12.00 1.33 12.59
CA ALA A 115 11.66 0.74 13.88
C ALA A 115 11.44 1.81 14.97
N GLU A 116 12.17 2.92 14.92
CA GLU A 116 11.96 4.07 15.82
C GLU A 116 10.64 4.75 15.53
N PHE A 117 10.30 4.99 14.27
CA PHE A 117 9.02 5.55 13.88
C PHE A 117 7.83 4.67 14.31
N LEU A 118 7.95 3.36 14.22
CA LEU A 118 6.91 2.45 14.70
C LEU A 118 6.64 2.60 16.20
N ARG A 119 7.65 2.93 17.01
CA ARG A 119 7.48 3.16 18.45
C ARG A 119 6.64 4.39 18.79
N GLU A 120 6.47 5.32 17.85
CA GLU A 120 5.55 6.46 18.00
C GLU A 120 4.07 6.03 18.03
N GLY A 121 3.77 4.78 17.62
CA GLY A 121 2.42 4.20 17.69
C GLY A 121 1.46 4.69 16.61
N ARG A 122 1.94 5.33 15.56
CA ARG A 122 1.12 5.84 14.44
C ARG A 122 0.70 4.74 13.47
N VAL A 123 1.48 3.66 13.39
CA VAL A 123 1.28 2.53 12.50
C VAL A 123 1.13 1.26 13.31
N ARG A 124 0.20 0.40 12.94
CA ARG A 124 0.08 -0.94 13.51
C ARG A 124 0.78 -1.93 12.60
N SER A 125 1.97 -2.34 12.97
CA SER A 125 2.76 -3.29 12.17
C SER A 125 2.73 -4.68 12.79
N HIS A 126 2.47 -5.68 11.95
CA HIS A 126 2.45 -7.10 12.30
C HIS A 126 3.55 -7.82 11.53
N GLY A 127 4.52 -8.36 12.25
CA GLY A 127 5.61 -9.14 11.67
C GLY A 127 5.13 -10.44 11.01
N ALA A 128 5.92 -10.97 10.11
CA ALA A 128 5.63 -12.21 9.40
C ALA A 128 5.47 -13.40 10.35
N ASP A 129 6.22 -13.43 11.45
CA ASP A 129 6.16 -14.43 12.52
C ASP A 129 4.77 -14.51 13.18
N LEU A 130 4.10 -13.36 13.38
CA LEU A 130 2.77 -13.29 13.97
C LEU A 130 1.68 -13.85 13.04
N ILE A 131 1.87 -13.76 11.72
CA ILE A 131 0.91 -14.26 10.73
C ILE A 131 0.96 -15.80 10.69
N LEU A 132 2.11 -16.39 10.94
CA LEU A 132 2.32 -17.84 10.98
C LEU A 132 1.71 -18.49 12.23
N ASP A 133 1.46 -17.74 13.29
CA ASP A 133 0.83 -18.24 14.52
C ASP A 133 -0.70 -18.30 14.34
N LYS A 134 -1.17 -19.50 14.02
CA LYS A 134 -2.55 -19.81 13.66
C LYS A 134 -3.56 -19.29 14.69
N GLY A 135 -4.33 -18.28 14.34
CA GLY A 135 -5.59 -17.90 14.97
C GLY A 135 -5.66 -16.55 15.67
N LYS A 136 -4.56 -15.86 15.97
CA LYS A 136 -4.59 -14.56 16.66
C LYS A 136 -4.32 -13.36 15.76
N SER A 137 -3.69 -13.56 14.60
CA SER A 137 -3.18 -12.51 13.76
C SER A 137 -4.26 -11.78 12.97
N LEU A 138 -5.20 -12.49 12.35
CA LEU A 138 -6.23 -11.87 11.48
C LEU A 138 -7.14 -10.93 12.27
N ASP A 139 -7.62 -11.34 13.43
CA ASP A 139 -8.45 -10.49 14.29
C ASP A 139 -7.71 -9.22 14.73
N SER A 140 -6.41 -9.33 15.00
CA SER A 140 -5.59 -8.18 15.39
C SER A 140 -5.39 -7.19 14.23
N ILE A 141 -5.16 -7.71 13.02
CA ILE A 141 -5.05 -6.92 11.80
C ILE A 141 -6.39 -6.21 11.54
N CYS A 142 -7.50 -6.95 11.52
CA CYS A 142 -8.83 -6.41 11.24
C CYS A 142 -9.25 -5.33 12.25
N ARG A 143 -8.93 -5.51 13.54
CA ARG A 143 -9.23 -4.48 14.57
C ARG A 143 -8.48 -3.17 14.37
N GLY A 144 -7.43 -3.16 13.57
CA GLY A 144 -6.69 -1.95 13.21
C GLY A 144 -7.32 -1.13 12.10
N LEU A 145 -8.23 -1.73 11.34
CA LEU A 145 -8.86 -1.12 10.16
C LEU A 145 -10.19 -0.47 10.54
N GLN A 146 -10.51 0.62 9.88
CA GLN A 146 -11.73 1.39 10.08
C GLN A 146 -12.28 1.85 8.72
N GLY A 147 -13.60 2.01 8.64
CA GLY A 147 -14.27 2.52 7.42
C GLY A 147 -13.99 1.67 6.17
N ASP A 148 -13.82 2.34 5.06
CA ASP A 148 -13.37 1.74 3.82
C ASP A 148 -11.88 1.40 3.89
N VAL A 149 -11.47 0.36 3.18
CA VAL A 149 -10.07 -0.13 3.24
C VAL A 149 -9.43 -0.09 1.86
N TYR A 150 -8.33 0.65 1.74
CA TYR A 150 -7.43 0.51 0.61
C TYR A 150 -6.43 -0.62 0.90
N LEU A 151 -6.41 -1.62 0.04
CA LEU A 151 -5.43 -2.70 0.11
C LEU A 151 -4.28 -2.42 -0.85
N THR A 152 -3.06 -2.33 -0.32
CA THR A 152 -1.84 -2.41 -1.12
C THR A 152 -1.13 -3.72 -0.85
N LEU A 153 -0.70 -4.39 -1.92
CA LEU A 153 -0.03 -5.67 -1.84
C LEU A 153 1.28 -5.61 -2.61
N ASP A 154 2.39 -5.64 -1.90
CA ASP A 154 3.68 -5.95 -2.49
C ASP A 154 3.83 -7.47 -2.61
N ILE A 155 4.25 -7.93 -3.80
CA ILE A 155 4.36 -9.37 -4.07
C ILE A 155 5.40 -10.05 -3.19
N ASP A 156 6.36 -9.30 -2.66
CA ASP A 156 7.40 -9.81 -1.78
C ASP A 156 6.92 -10.13 -0.35
N VAL A 157 5.66 -9.79 -0.01
CA VAL A 157 5.04 -10.33 1.20
C VAL A 157 5.05 -11.85 1.19
N LEU A 158 4.99 -12.45 0.00
CA LEU A 158 5.08 -13.89 -0.17
C LEU A 158 6.54 -14.36 -0.04
N ASP A 159 6.73 -15.42 0.72
CA ASP A 159 8.04 -16.02 0.90
C ASP A 159 8.60 -16.51 -0.45
N PRO A 160 9.89 -16.27 -0.77
CA PRO A 160 10.53 -16.74 -2.00
C PRO A 160 10.46 -18.24 -2.24
N ALA A 161 10.25 -19.05 -1.20
CA ALA A 161 10.00 -20.49 -1.36
C ALA A 161 8.70 -20.78 -2.12
N PHE A 162 7.72 -19.88 -2.07
CA PHE A 162 6.44 -19.96 -2.78
C PHE A 162 6.39 -19.03 -3.99
N MET A 163 7.11 -17.93 -3.94
CA MET A 163 7.21 -16.94 -5.00
C MET A 163 8.68 -16.64 -5.33
N PRO A 164 9.36 -17.53 -6.08
CA PRO A 164 10.83 -17.46 -6.27
C PRO A 164 11.31 -16.25 -7.07
N SER A 165 10.39 -15.44 -7.60
CA SER A 165 10.72 -14.17 -8.28
C SER A 165 10.77 -12.97 -7.33
N THR A 166 10.53 -13.15 -6.02
CA THR A 166 10.68 -12.13 -4.99
C THR A 166 12.03 -12.26 -4.28
N GLY A 167 12.45 -11.17 -3.60
CA GLY A 167 13.81 -11.09 -3.08
C GLY A 167 13.98 -11.22 -1.57
N THR A 168 12.93 -11.08 -0.77
CA THR A 168 13.05 -10.96 0.70
C THR A 168 12.54 -12.21 1.41
N PRO A 169 13.43 -13.12 1.89
CA PRO A 169 13.04 -14.31 2.63
C PRO A 169 12.57 -14.00 4.05
#